data_519ca0e1054e82ce38a891f4d6dca7c2
#
_entry.id   519ca0e1054e82ce38a891f4d6dca7c2
#
_cell.length_a   1.000
_cell.length_b   1.000
_cell.length_c   1.000
_cell.angle_alpha   90.00
_cell.angle_beta   90.00
_cell.angle_gamma   90.00
#
_symmetry.space_group_name_H-M   'P 1'
#
loop_
_entity.id
_entity.type
_entity.pdbx_description
1 polymer ?
#
loop_
_entity_poly.entity_id
_entity_poly.type
_entity_poly.pdbx_seq_one_letter_code
_entity_poly.pdbx_strand_id
1 'polypeptide(L)' 'MLYGICNLSIVPLRLEATDASEMVNQVLFGESFEVLEKEKKWSKIKLQHDGYEGFIDNKQYEEISETLFSKLSQDPKK' A
#
# COMPACT_ATOMS: atom_id res chain seq x y z
N MET A 1 3.16 -3.66 -13.96
CA MET A 1 2.99 -3.72 -12.49
C MET A 1 2.64 -2.36 -11.93
N LEU A 2 1.78 -2.34 -10.96
CA LEU A 2 1.39 -1.09 -10.31
C LEU A 2 2.04 -1.00 -8.94
N TYR A 3 2.38 0.23 -8.57
CA TYR A 3 2.97 0.50 -7.27
C TYR A 3 2.28 1.71 -6.66
N GLY A 4 2.29 1.81 -5.35
CA GLY A 4 1.66 2.91 -4.67
C GLY A 4 2.45 3.38 -3.46
N ILE A 5 2.06 4.55 -2.98
CA ILE A 5 2.67 5.13 -1.78
C ILE A 5 1.57 5.73 -0.93
N CYS A 6 1.71 5.58 0.38
CA CYS A 6 0.77 6.18 1.30
C CYS A 6 1.10 7.66 1.46
N ASN A 7 0.15 8.51 1.10
CA ASN A 7 0.33 9.95 1.23
C ASN A 7 -0.52 10.55 2.35
N LEU A 8 -1.02 9.69 3.22
CA LEU A 8 -1.76 10.11 4.40
C LEU A 8 -0.99 9.68 5.65
N SER A 9 -1.35 10.25 6.78
CA SER A 9 -0.61 9.99 8.01
C SER A 9 -0.57 8.52 8.37
N ILE A 10 -1.72 7.88 8.30
CA ILE A 10 -1.85 6.47 8.64
C ILE A 10 -3.09 5.93 7.96
N VAL A 11 -2.99 4.74 7.39
CA VAL A 11 -4.08 4.14 6.67
C VAL A 11 -4.21 2.69 7.10
N PRO A 12 -5.43 2.24 7.45
CA PRO A 12 -5.61 0.84 7.85
C PRO A 12 -5.48 -0.10 6.67
N LEU A 13 -4.81 -1.22 6.91
CA LEU A 13 -4.73 -2.32 5.95
C LEU A 13 -5.72 -3.38 6.42
N ARG A 14 -6.66 -3.74 5.55
CA ARG A 14 -7.75 -4.63 5.92
C ARG A 14 -7.50 -6.04 5.46
N LEU A 15 -8.10 -7.00 6.17
CA LEU A 15 -8.00 -8.39 5.78
C LEU A 15 -8.78 -8.67 4.51
N GLU A 16 -9.91 -8.01 4.32
CA GLU A 16 -10.74 -8.17 3.15
C GLU A 16 -11.13 -6.80 2.60
N ALA A 17 -11.69 -6.80 1.39
CA ALA A 17 -11.99 -5.58 0.66
C ALA A 17 -13.30 -4.95 1.15
N THR A 18 -13.35 -4.59 2.42
CA THR A 18 -14.52 -3.94 3.00
C THR A 18 -14.13 -3.18 4.25
N ASP A 19 -14.83 -2.09 4.51
CA ASP A 19 -14.60 -1.29 5.71
C ASP A 19 -14.95 -2.04 6.99
N ALA A 20 -15.81 -3.03 6.90
CA ALA A 20 -16.21 -3.83 8.05
C ALA A 20 -15.18 -4.89 8.39
N SER A 21 -14.19 -5.09 7.53
CA SER A 21 -13.18 -6.11 7.75
C SER A 21 -12.23 -5.71 8.85
N GLU A 22 -11.63 -6.72 9.44
CA GLU A 22 -10.63 -6.53 10.48
C GLU A 22 -9.41 -5.79 9.93
N MET A 23 -8.88 -4.86 10.71
CA MET A 23 -7.64 -4.16 10.38
C MET A 23 -6.49 -5.06 10.82
N VAL A 24 -5.70 -5.52 9.86
CA VAL A 24 -4.62 -6.45 10.15
C VAL A 24 -3.26 -5.79 10.24
N ASN A 25 -3.16 -4.54 9.75
CA ASN A 25 -1.91 -3.81 9.78
C ASN A 25 -2.21 -2.35 9.46
N GLN A 26 -1.16 -1.54 9.39
CA GLN A 26 -1.29 -0.12 9.06
C GLN A 26 -0.21 0.25 8.05
N VAL A 27 -0.56 1.22 7.20
CA VAL A 27 0.41 1.80 6.26
C VAL A 27 0.66 3.23 6.71
N LEU A 28 1.92 3.56 6.91
CA LEU A 28 2.30 4.86 7.41
C LEU A 28 2.69 5.79 6.26
N PHE A 29 2.68 7.08 6.54
CA PHE A 29 3.03 8.07 5.54
C PHE A 29 4.39 7.76 4.92
N GLY A 30 4.43 7.76 3.60
CA GLY A 30 5.67 7.54 2.88
C GLY A 30 6.01 6.09 2.60
N GLU A 31 5.27 5.16 3.20
CA GLU A 31 5.50 3.75 2.92
C GLU A 31 4.98 3.39 1.54
N SER A 32 5.77 2.61 0.82
CA SER A 32 5.42 2.19 -0.54
C SER A 32 5.07 0.72 -0.55
N PHE A 33 4.36 0.32 -1.61
CA PHE A 33 3.89 -1.05 -1.71
C PHE A 33 3.62 -1.41 -3.17
N GLU A 34 3.56 -2.70 -3.43
CA GLU A 34 3.21 -3.22 -4.73
C GLU A 34 1.70 -3.44 -4.76
N VAL A 35 1.04 -3.01 -5.85
CA VAL A 35 -0.38 -3.24 -6.02
C VAL A 35 -0.56 -4.54 -6.78
N LEU A 36 -1.02 -5.56 -6.07
CA LEU A 36 -1.18 -6.90 -6.65
C LEU A 36 -2.42 -7.01 -7.51
N GLU A 37 -3.52 -6.42 -7.03
CA GLU A 37 -4.80 -6.42 -7.72
C GLU A 37 -5.50 -5.12 -7.45
N LYS A 38 -5.97 -4.45 -8.51
CA LYS A 38 -6.71 -3.20 -8.31
C LYS A 38 -8.13 -3.39 -8.80
N GLU A 39 -9.08 -3.19 -7.90
CA GLU A 39 -10.50 -3.26 -8.22
C GLU A 39 -11.10 -1.87 -8.15
N LYS A 40 -12.40 -1.77 -8.30
CA LYS A 40 -13.07 -0.49 -8.38
C LYS A 40 -12.81 0.40 -7.18
N LYS A 41 -12.87 -0.17 -6.00
CA LYS A 41 -12.80 0.59 -4.76
C LYS A 41 -11.64 0.18 -3.88
N TRP A 42 -11.20 -1.04 -3.98
CA TRP A 42 -10.17 -1.61 -3.13
C TRP A 42 -9.04 -2.16 -3.96
N SER A 43 -7.85 -2.15 -3.37
CA SER A 43 -6.68 -2.78 -3.99
C SER A 43 -6.06 -3.74 -3.01
N LYS A 44 -5.63 -4.90 -3.52
CA LYS A 44 -4.82 -5.81 -2.73
C LYS A 44 -3.37 -5.40 -2.92
N ILE A 45 -2.68 -5.15 -1.82
CA ILE A 45 -1.32 -4.64 -1.88
C ILE A 45 -0.39 -5.50 -1.04
N LYS A 46 0.90 -5.35 -1.32
CA LYS A 46 1.95 -6.02 -0.57
C LYS A 46 2.93 -4.95 -0.11
N LEU A 47 3.07 -4.80 1.20
CA LEU A 47 3.94 -3.79 1.76
C LEU A 47 5.40 -4.09 1.42
N GLN A 48 6.14 -3.04 1.08
CA GLN A 48 7.50 -3.19 0.63
C GLN A 48 8.44 -3.62 1.76
N HIS A 49 8.23 -3.06 2.95
CA HIS A 49 9.21 -3.25 4.00
C HIS A 49 9.11 -4.62 4.69
N ASP A 50 7.94 -5.24 4.72
CA ASP A 50 7.82 -6.55 5.39
C ASP A 50 7.06 -7.59 4.59
N GLY A 51 6.58 -7.23 3.40
CA GLY A 51 5.90 -8.17 2.54
C GLY A 51 4.49 -8.56 2.98
N TYR A 52 3.93 -7.85 3.93
CA TYR A 52 2.58 -8.15 4.41
C TYR A 52 1.55 -7.77 3.36
N GLU A 53 0.56 -8.64 3.15
CA GLU A 53 -0.48 -8.41 2.15
C GLU A 53 -1.81 -8.09 2.80
N GLY A 54 -2.59 -7.23 2.15
CA GLY A 54 -3.89 -6.85 2.63
C GLY A 54 -4.57 -5.91 1.64
N PHE A 55 -5.71 -5.35 2.06
CA PHE A 55 -6.51 -4.49 1.20
C PHE A 55 -6.50 -3.06 1.69
N ILE A 56 -6.43 -2.12 0.75
CA ILE A 56 -6.44 -0.69 1.03
C ILE A 56 -7.46 -0.03 0.12
N ASP A 57 -8.11 1.01 0.63
CA ASP A 57 -9.05 1.79 -0.16
C ASP A 57 -8.28 2.57 -1.23
N ASN A 58 -8.78 2.53 -2.47
CA ASN A 58 -8.09 3.17 -3.59
C ASN A 58 -7.94 4.68 -3.41
N LYS A 59 -8.76 5.28 -2.57
CA LYS A 59 -8.67 6.72 -2.31
C LYS A 59 -7.59 7.09 -1.31
N GLN A 60 -6.96 6.10 -0.71
CA GLN A 60 -6.04 6.35 0.40
C GLN A 60 -4.58 6.13 0.02
N TYR A 61 -4.29 6.10 -1.27
CA TYR A 61 -2.90 6.04 -1.72
C TYR A 61 -2.77 6.65 -3.10
N GLU A 62 -1.53 6.92 -3.50
CA GLU A 62 -1.21 7.42 -4.83
C GLU A 62 -0.40 6.37 -5.58
N GLU A 63 -0.69 6.24 -6.87
CA GLU A 63 0.11 5.37 -7.72
C GLU A 63 1.43 6.04 -8.05
N ILE A 64 2.50 5.26 -8.05
CA ILE A 64 3.82 5.77 -8.38
C ILE A 64 4.45 4.89 -9.46
N SER A 65 5.48 5.41 -10.10
CA SER A 65 6.17 4.68 -11.16
C SER A 65 7.05 3.60 -10.57
N GLU A 66 7.37 2.62 -11.39
CA GLU A 66 8.30 1.58 -10.99
C GLU A 66 9.66 2.17 -10.65
N THR A 67 10.07 3.19 -11.37
CA THR A 67 11.35 3.85 -11.11
C THR A 67 11.37 4.44 -9.71
N LEU A 68 10.31 5.14 -9.33
CA LEU A 68 10.24 5.73 -8.00
C LEU A 68 10.17 4.66 -6.93
N PHE A 69 9.39 3.61 -7.17
CA PHE A 69 9.28 2.51 -6.23
C PHE A 69 10.65 1.88 -5.97
N SER A 70 11.43 1.66 -7.03
CA SER A 70 12.76 1.10 -6.89
C SER A 70 13.68 2.01 -6.09
N LYS A 71 13.57 3.32 -6.32
CA LYS A 71 14.36 4.27 -5.56
C LYS A 71 14.05 4.21 -4.07
N LEU A 72 12.78 4.12 -3.75
CA LEU A 72 12.37 4.06 -2.34
C LEU A 72 12.86 2.79 -1.68
N SER A 73 12.86 1.69 -2.41
CA SER A 73 13.31 0.42 -1.83
C SER A 73 14.80 0.39 -1.61
N GLN A 74 15.55 1.27 -2.26
CA GLN A 74 17.01 1.32 -2.11
C GLN A 74 17.46 2.32 -1.06
N ASP A 75 16.53 3.05 -0.46
CA ASP A 75 16.88 4.05 0.54
C ASP A 75 17.25 3.35 1.83
N PRO A 76 18.53 3.42 2.25
CA PRO A 76 18.97 2.69 3.45
C PRO A 76 18.48 3.29 4.74
N LYS A 77 17.83 4.43 4.69
CA LYS A 77 17.34 5.09 5.89
C LYS A 77 15.96 4.65 6.30
N LYS A 78 15.38 3.78 5.54
CA LYS A 78 14.04 3.33 5.83
C LYS A 78 13.97 2.49 7.06
#